data_2815b01e1aa16f1bb96331869bc79649
#
_entry.id   2815b01e1aa16f1bb96331869bc79649
#
_cell.length_a   1.000
_cell.length_b   1.000
_cell.length_c   1.000
_cell.angle_alpha   90.00
_cell.angle_beta   90.00
_cell.angle_gamma   90.00
#
_symmetry.space_group_name_H-M   'P 1'
#
loop_
_entity.id
_entity.type
_entity.pdbx_description
1 polymer ?
#
loop_
_entity_poly.entity_id
_entity_poly.type
_entity_poly.pdbx_seq_one_letter_code
_entity_poly.pdbx_strand_id
1 'polypeptide(L)' 'MYQLYLKPHREEPLLRHHPWVFSGALQRSKESIPLGSTVTILNHDGSQRLGQGVYEGGTIAVRMLTFGDEEIGEW' A
#
# COMPACT_ATOMS: atom_id res chain seq x y z
N MET A 1 7.91 10.19 -0.01
CA MET A 1 6.87 9.19 0.31
C MET A 1 7.40 7.81 -0.03
N TYR A 2 7.17 6.86 0.84
CA TYR A 2 7.63 5.49 0.62
C TYR A 2 6.73 4.77 -0.37
N GLN A 3 7.31 3.83 -1.11
CA GLN A 3 6.57 3.01 -2.06
C GLN A 3 6.67 1.55 -1.65
N LEU A 4 5.54 0.86 -1.68
CA LEU A 4 5.47 -0.57 -1.40
C LEU A 4 4.82 -1.27 -2.59
N TYR A 5 5.32 -2.46 -2.89
CA TYR A 5 4.87 -3.25 -4.04
C TYR A 5 4.17 -4.50 -3.55
N LEU A 6 3.05 -4.82 -4.18
CA LEU A 6 2.34 -6.06 -3.87
C LEU A 6 3.03 -7.25 -4.53
N LYS A 7 2.83 -8.43 -3.94
CA LYS A 7 3.20 -9.67 -4.60
C LYS A 7 2.25 -9.91 -5.78
N PRO A 8 2.67 -10.70 -6.80
CA PRO A 8 1.79 -11.02 -7.92
C PRO A 8 0.46 -11.61 -7.42
N HIS A 9 -0.62 -11.24 -8.06
CA HIS A 9 -1.98 -11.74 -7.77
C HIS A 9 -2.53 -11.36 -6.40
N ARG A 10 -1.99 -10.31 -5.77
CA ARG A 10 -2.47 -9.83 -4.47
C ARG A 10 -3.16 -8.47 -4.54
N GLU A 11 -3.32 -7.92 -5.73
CA GLU A 11 -3.93 -6.60 -5.90
C GLU A 11 -5.47 -6.61 -5.83
N GLU A 12 -6.10 -7.77 -5.94
CA GLU A 12 -7.56 -7.86 -6.00
C GLU A 12 -8.29 -7.20 -4.83
N PRO A 13 -7.86 -7.40 -3.56
CA PRO A 13 -8.55 -6.73 -2.45
C PRO A 13 -8.53 -5.21 -2.59
N LEU A 14 -7.44 -4.62 -3.08
CA LEU A 14 -7.35 -3.18 -3.26
C LEU A 14 -8.20 -2.71 -4.43
N LEU A 15 -8.35 -3.51 -5.46
CA LEU A 15 -9.24 -3.20 -6.57
C LEU A 15 -10.70 -3.18 -6.11
N ARG A 16 -11.02 -3.91 -5.04
CA ARG A 16 -12.34 -3.92 -4.42
C ARG A 16 -12.46 -2.91 -3.28
N HIS A 17 -11.48 -2.02 -3.14
CA HIS A 17 -11.42 -0.99 -2.11
C HIS A 17 -11.39 -1.56 -0.69
N HIS A 18 -10.74 -2.72 -0.50
CA HIS A 18 -10.49 -3.25 0.84
C HIS A 18 -9.50 -2.34 1.56
N PRO A 19 -9.80 -1.84 2.77
CA PRO A 19 -8.99 -0.79 3.39
C PRO A 19 -7.67 -1.27 3.99
N TRP A 20 -7.43 -2.57 4.09
CA TRP A 20 -6.25 -3.12 4.75
C TRP A 20 -5.38 -3.89 3.78
N VAL A 21 -4.07 -3.66 3.89
CA VAL A 21 -3.06 -4.43 3.16
C VAL A 21 -2.31 -5.27 4.19
N PHE A 22 -2.43 -6.58 4.08
CA PHE A 22 -1.75 -7.49 5.00
C PHE A 22 -0.27 -7.62 4.60
N SER A 23 0.58 -7.80 5.61
CA SER A 23 2.02 -7.88 5.39
C SER A 23 2.41 -9.02 4.44
N GLY A 24 1.66 -10.12 4.46
CA GLY A 24 1.92 -11.25 3.56
C GLY A 24 1.66 -10.95 2.09
N ALA A 25 0.94 -9.87 1.77
CA ALA A 25 0.66 -9.48 0.39
C ALA A 25 1.73 -8.54 -0.19
N LEU A 26 2.66 -8.05 0.62
CA LEU A 26 3.67 -7.10 0.19
C LEU A 26 4.99 -7.80 -0.13
N GLN A 27 5.67 -7.30 -1.16
CA GLN A 27 7.04 -7.70 -1.43
C GLN A 27 7.94 -7.17 -0.33
N ARG A 28 9.06 -7.88 -0.09
CA ARG A 28 10.02 -7.44 0.90
C ARG A 28 10.62 -6.09 0.50
N SER A 29 10.55 -5.11 1.40
CA SER A 29 11.15 -3.80 1.17
C SER A 29 12.57 -3.78 1.71
N LYS A 30 13.47 -3.10 1.00
CA LYS A 30 14.84 -2.88 1.47
C LYS A 30 14.91 -1.69 2.44
N GLU A 31 13.86 -0.90 2.50
CA GLU A 31 13.83 0.28 3.35
C GLU A 31 13.11 -0.01 4.65
N SER A 32 13.60 0.59 5.72
CA SER A 32 12.90 0.57 6.99
C SER A 32 11.92 1.73 7.01
N ILE A 33 10.64 1.41 7.08
CA ILE A 33 9.59 2.42 7.01
C ILE A 33 9.11 2.74 8.43
N PRO A 34 9.22 4.01 8.86
CA PRO A 34 8.71 4.39 10.18
C PRO A 34 7.19 4.21 10.27
N LEU A 35 6.72 3.77 11.42
CA LEU A 35 5.28 3.63 11.65
C LEU A 35 4.59 4.99 11.51
N GLY A 36 3.41 4.98 10.92
CA GLY A 36 2.66 6.21 10.68
C GLY A 36 3.05 6.96 9.42
N SER A 37 4.06 6.47 8.67
CA SER A 37 4.46 7.10 7.42
C SER A 37 3.40 6.88 6.34
N THR A 38 3.23 7.87 5.46
CA THR A 38 2.38 7.71 4.28
C THR A 38 3.13 6.90 3.23
N VAL A 39 2.46 5.92 2.66
CA VAL A 39 3.05 5.03 1.65
C VAL A 39 2.15 4.96 0.43
N THR A 40 2.75 4.76 -0.73
CA THR A 40 2.04 4.49 -1.97
C THR A 40 2.12 2.99 -2.25
N ILE A 41 0.99 2.38 -2.56
CA ILE A 41 0.93 0.96 -2.89
C ILE A 41 0.85 0.79 -4.40
N LEU A 42 1.74 -0.03 -4.93
CA LEU A 42 1.84 -0.32 -6.35
C LEU A 42 1.62 -1.82 -6.58
N ASN A 43 1.25 -2.18 -7.81
CA ASN A 43 1.15 -3.59 -8.16
C ASN A 43 2.55 -4.23 -8.21
N HIS A 44 2.62 -5.54 -8.53
CA HIS A 44 3.87 -6.30 -8.37
C HIS A 44 5.04 -5.77 -9.21
N ASP A 45 4.78 -5.14 -10.35
CA ASP A 45 5.83 -4.61 -11.21
C ASP A 45 5.93 -3.08 -11.19
N GLY A 46 5.10 -2.42 -10.37
CA GLY A 46 5.13 -0.97 -10.26
C GLY A 46 4.45 -0.22 -11.40
N SER A 47 3.78 -0.91 -12.31
CA SER A 47 3.16 -0.28 -13.47
C SER A 47 1.85 0.41 -13.15
N GLN A 48 1.22 0.08 -12.02
CA GLN A 48 -0.07 0.63 -11.63
C GLN A 48 -0.06 1.04 -10.17
N ARG A 49 -0.47 2.27 -9.92
CA ARG A 49 -0.63 2.79 -8.56
C ARG A 49 -2.02 2.38 -8.05
N LEU A 50 -2.05 1.69 -6.92
CA LEU A 50 -3.28 1.16 -6.36
C LEU A 50 -3.88 2.04 -5.27
N GLY A 51 -3.10 2.93 -4.69
CA GLY A 51 -3.60 3.85 -3.69
C GLY A 51 -2.51 4.28 -2.71
N GLN A 52 -2.92 5.02 -1.69
CA GLN A 52 -2.03 5.51 -0.64
C GLN A 52 -2.62 5.20 0.72
N GLY A 53 -1.76 5.02 1.69
CA GLY A 53 -2.20 4.72 3.04
C GLY A 53 -1.14 5.00 4.07
N VAL A 54 -1.40 4.55 5.29
CA VAL A 54 -0.51 4.74 6.45
C VAL A 54 0.10 3.40 6.81
N TYR A 55 1.42 3.38 7.00
CA TYR A 55 2.14 2.18 7.38
C TYR A 55 1.91 1.85 8.85
N GLU A 56 1.31 0.71 9.10
CA GLU A 56 0.99 0.25 10.47
C GLU A 56 2.02 -0.73 11.00
N GLY A 57 2.71 -1.45 10.14
CA GLY A 57 3.85 -2.28 10.51
C GLY A 57 3.55 -3.61 11.19
N GLY A 58 2.29 -3.98 11.36
CA GLY A 58 1.89 -5.24 11.97
C GLY A 58 1.41 -6.25 10.95
N THR A 59 0.50 -7.15 11.37
CA THR A 59 -0.18 -8.07 10.46
C THR A 59 -0.90 -7.29 9.37
N ILE A 60 -1.54 -6.19 9.74
CA ILE A 60 -2.03 -5.21 8.79
C ILE A 60 -0.88 -4.23 8.55
N ALA A 61 -0.18 -4.38 7.44
CA ALA A 61 0.99 -3.56 7.17
C ALA A 61 0.62 -2.13 6.79
N VAL A 62 -0.46 -1.95 6.04
CA VAL A 62 -0.89 -0.63 5.58
C VAL A 62 -2.40 -0.51 5.70
N ARG A 63 -2.84 0.63 6.23
CA ARG A 63 -4.25 1.00 6.23
C ARG A 63 -4.48 2.01 5.11
N MET A 64 -5.28 1.64 4.12
CA MET A 64 -5.50 2.47 2.95
C MET A 64 -6.35 3.69 3.28
N LEU A 65 -5.96 4.84 2.75
CA LEU A 65 -6.72 6.09 2.86
C LEU A 65 -7.35 6.48 1.53
N THR A 66 -6.67 6.19 0.42
CA THR A 66 -7.18 6.45 -0.91
C THR A 66 -6.94 5.24 -1.79
N PHE A 67 -7.64 5.19 -2.92
CA PHE A 67 -7.50 4.09 -3.89
C PHE A 67 -7.27 4.67 -5.28
N GLY A 68 -6.59 3.88 -6.12
CA GLY A 68 -6.30 4.29 -7.48
C GLY A 68 -5.32 5.46 -7.54
N ASP A 69 -5.64 6.46 -8.32
CA ASP A 69 -4.79 7.64 -8.51
C ASP A 69 -5.12 8.80 -7.57
N GLU A 70 -5.99 8.59 -6.61
CA GLU A 70 -6.33 9.63 -5.65
C GLU A 70 -5.12 9.98 -4.79
N GLU A 71 -5.02 11.25 -4.42
CA GLU A 71 -3.96 11.73 -3.54
C GLU A 71 -4.53 12.20 -2.21
N ILE A 72 -3.70 12.09 -1.16
CA ILE A 72 -4.08 12.46 0.21
C ILE A 72 -3.88 13.97 0.41
N GLY A 73 -4.10 14.80 -0.53
CA GLY A 73 -3.72 16.19 -0.41
C GLY A 73 -4.78 17.13 0.14
N GLU A 74 -6.03 16.76 0.08
CA GLU A 74 -7.12 17.70 0.29
C GLU A 74 -8.12 17.28 1.37
N TRP A 75 -7.61 16.67 2.40
CA TRP A 75 -8.45 16.22 3.51
C TRP A 75 -8.77 17.32 4.50
#